data_562fff7cd8fc3605190a155026e5955d
#
_entry.id   562fff7cd8fc3605190a155026e5955d
#
_cell.length_a   1.000
_cell.length_b   1.000
_cell.length_c   1.000
_cell.angle_alpha   90.00
_cell.angle_beta   90.00
_cell.angle_gamma   90.00
#
_symmetry.space_group_name_H-M   'P 1'
#
loop_
_entity.id
_entity.type
_entity.pdbx_description
1 polymer ?
#
loop_
_entity_poly.entity_id
_entity_poly.type
_entity_poly.pdbx_seq_one_letter_code
_entity_poly.pdbx_strand_id
1 'polypeptide(L)'
;MRRICAWCKKELSPREDMETESEITHGICSVCALKFSSNVPKTAKVMLDIISEPVLIVDSLGIIITANESGLKMLGKDLDSVENHLGGDALECSYAKLPEGCGKTEHCKTCAIRNVLMDTLTHGRSYKKVPAYQKINTPTGERIIRFFISTEKMGEQILLRIDDVDDRVTV
;
A
#
# COMPACT_ATOMS: atom_id res chain seq x y z
N MET A 1 33.43 24.38 -13.63
CA MET A 1 32.88 23.05 -13.20
C MET A 1 31.84 22.55 -14.20
N ARG A 2 32.06 21.40 -14.83
CA ARG A 2 31.12 20.80 -15.78
C ARG A 2 30.15 19.91 -15.01
N ARG A 3 28.87 20.10 -15.23
CA ARG A 3 27.80 19.33 -14.59
C ARG A 3 27.11 18.45 -15.63
N ILE A 4 27.12 17.15 -15.42
CA ILE A 4 26.52 16.17 -16.34
C ILE A 4 25.42 15.36 -15.65
N CYS A 5 24.41 14.97 -16.41
CA CYS A 5 23.39 14.05 -15.91
C CYS A 5 24.01 12.66 -15.70
N ALA A 6 23.89 12.10 -14.51
CA ALA A 6 24.40 10.76 -14.19
C ALA A 6 23.79 9.66 -15.08
N TRP A 7 22.56 9.86 -15.55
CA TRP A 7 21.82 8.87 -16.33
C TRP A 7 22.07 8.97 -17.84
N CYS A 8 21.72 10.11 -18.46
CA CYS A 8 21.80 10.25 -19.92
C CYS A 8 23.07 10.95 -20.39
N LYS A 9 23.97 11.33 -19.47
CA LYS A 9 25.23 12.02 -19.73
C LYS A 9 25.12 13.40 -20.38
N LYS A 10 23.89 13.93 -20.51
CA LYS A 10 23.65 15.27 -21.03
C LYS A 10 24.26 16.33 -20.10
N GLU A 11 24.89 17.33 -20.70
CA GLU A 11 25.43 18.48 -19.97
C GLU A 11 24.28 19.32 -19.38
N LEU A 12 24.44 19.70 -18.12
CA LEU A 12 23.49 20.52 -17.37
C LEU A 12 24.08 21.92 -17.22
N SER A 13 23.20 22.95 -17.15
CA SER A 13 23.65 24.33 -16.95
C SER A 13 24.52 24.44 -15.70
N PRO A 14 25.62 25.24 -15.76
CA PRO A 14 26.44 25.51 -14.58
C PRO A 14 25.62 26.17 -13.47
N ARG A 15 25.96 25.91 -12.22
CA ARG A 15 25.50 26.77 -11.12
C ARG A 15 26.37 28.00 -11.04
N GLU A 16 25.75 29.16 -10.87
CA GLU A 16 26.41 30.46 -10.87
C GLU A 16 27.39 30.68 -9.68
N ASP A 17 27.44 29.79 -8.69
CA ASP A 17 28.06 30.06 -7.40
C ASP A 17 29.41 29.34 -7.19
N MET A 18 30.04 28.71 -8.20
CA MET A 18 31.29 27.93 -7.99
C MET A 18 32.30 28.12 -9.11
N GLU A 19 33.32 28.93 -8.82
CA GLU A 19 34.53 29.12 -9.66
C GLU A 19 35.58 28.03 -9.34
N THR A 20 35.48 26.85 -9.96
CA THR A 20 36.63 25.95 -10.10
C THR A 20 36.49 25.11 -11.36
N GLU A 21 37.44 25.27 -12.29
CA GLU A 21 37.34 24.80 -13.68
C GLU A 21 37.63 23.31 -13.95
N SER A 22 37.95 22.49 -12.98
CA SER A 22 38.49 21.14 -13.24
C SER A 22 37.69 19.94 -12.72
N GLU A 23 36.55 20.14 -12.02
CA GLU A 23 35.80 19.02 -11.46
C GLU A 23 34.47 18.79 -12.20
N ILE A 24 34.22 17.52 -12.52
CA ILE A 24 32.95 17.06 -13.09
C ILE A 24 32.00 16.69 -11.93
N THR A 25 30.87 17.37 -11.81
CA THR A 25 29.81 16.96 -10.88
C THR A 25 28.66 16.31 -11.60
N HIS A 26 28.02 15.38 -10.91
CA HIS A 26 26.87 14.66 -11.43
C HIS A 26 25.56 15.22 -10.86
N GLY A 27 24.57 15.37 -11.72
CA GLY A 27 23.22 15.75 -11.37
C GLY A 27 22.21 14.87 -12.10
N ILE A 28 20.94 15.23 -12.04
CA ILE A 28 19.90 14.61 -12.84
C ILE A 28 19.21 15.69 -13.68
N CYS A 29 19.03 15.48 -14.99
CA CYS A 29 18.29 16.41 -15.84
C CYS A 29 16.77 16.24 -15.62
N SER A 30 16.00 17.28 -15.94
CA SER A 30 14.54 17.26 -15.78
C SER A 30 13.86 16.10 -16.47
N VAL A 31 14.33 15.73 -17.67
CA VAL A 31 13.78 14.59 -18.42
C VAL A 31 14.05 13.26 -17.71
N CYS A 32 15.26 13.05 -17.18
CA CYS A 32 15.58 11.85 -16.41
C CYS A 32 14.88 11.86 -15.05
N ALA A 33 14.77 13.02 -14.39
CA ALA A 33 14.02 13.16 -13.15
C ALA A 33 12.53 12.79 -13.33
N LEU A 34 11.90 13.26 -14.41
CA LEU A 34 10.52 12.89 -14.74
C LEU A 34 10.37 11.39 -15.04
N LYS A 35 11.31 10.81 -15.80
CA LYS A 35 11.31 9.35 -16.05
C LYS A 35 11.51 8.56 -14.76
N PHE A 36 12.32 9.07 -13.85
CA PHE A 36 12.56 8.43 -12.56
C PHE A 36 11.33 8.53 -11.66
N SER A 37 10.71 9.71 -11.56
CA SER A 37 9.49 9.91 -10.77
C SER A 37 8.28 9.16 -11.35
N SER A 38 8.19 9.02 -12.67
CA SER A 38 7.12 8.23 -13.31
C SER A 38 7.33 6.70 -13.19
N ASN A 39 8.55 6.23 -12.91
CA ASN A 39 8.87 4.81 -12.77
C ASN A 39 8.94 4.33 -11.30
N VAL A 40 9.03 5.26 -10.32
CA VAL A 40 9.05 4.89 -8.90
C VAL A 40 7.80 4.09 -8.48
N PRO A 41 6.57 4.46 -8.86
CA PRO A 41 5.39 3.65 -8.57
C PRO A 41 5.45 2.25 -9.19
N LYS A 42 5.91 2.14 -10.44
CA LYS A 42 6.03 0.84 -11.14
C LYS A 42 7.13 -0.04 -10.53
N THR A 43 8.24 0.55 -10.09
CA THR A 43 9.33 -0.19 -9.43
C THR A 43 8.90 -0.71 -8.07
N ALA A 44 8.18 0.09 -7.28
CA ALA A 44 7.62 -0.35 -6.00
C ALA A 44 6.64 -1.52 -6.18
N LYS A 45 5.75 -1.44 -7.17
CA LYS A 45 4.83 -2.54 -7.50
C LYS A 45 5.56 -3.82 -7.89
N VAL A 46 6.55 -3.74 -8.77
CA VAL A 46 7.36 -4.89 -9.18
C VAL A 46 8.05 -5.55 -7.97
N MET A 47 8.54 -4.75 -7.03
CA MET A 47 9.13 -5.28 -5.80
C MET A 47 8.08 -5.94 -4.89
N LEU A 48 6.88 -5.38 -4.80
CA LEU A 48 5.78 -5.99 -4.06
C LEU A 48 5.33 -7.31 -4.70
N ASP A 49 5.35 -7.40 -6.03
CA ASP A 49 4.94 -8.60 -6.78
C ASP A 49 5.92 -9.79 -6.59
N ILE A 50 7.12 -9.57 -6.03
CA ILE A 50 8.03 -10.66 -5.61
C ILE A 50 7.51 -11.37 -4.36
N ILE A 51 6.72 -10.68 -3.54
CA ILE A 51 6.13 -11.26 -2.32
C ILE A 51 4.98 -12.17 -2.73
N SER A 52 5.08 -13.44 -2.35
CA SER A 52 4.08 -14.48 -2.72
C SER A 52 2.76 -14.32 -1.98
N GLU A 53 2.81 -13.80 -0.75
CA GLU A 53 1.62 -13.55 0.07
C GLU A 53 0.88 -12.30 -0.41
N PRO A 54 -0.45 -12.24 -0.24
CA PRO A 54 -1.23 -11.05 -0.49
C PRO A 54 -0.76 -9.85 0.34
N VAL A 55 -0.38 -8.76 -0.32
CA VAL A 55 0.09 -7.52 0.31
C VAL A 55 -0.69 -6.34 -0.22
N LEU A 56 -1.11 -5.49 0.71
CA LEU A 56 -1.70 -4.18 0.45
C LEU A 56 -0.85 -3.11 1.14
N ILE A 57 -0.60 -1.99 0.46
CA ILE A 57 -0.04 -0.79 1.07
C ILE A 57 -1.18 0.16 1.36
N VAL A 58 -1.31 0.60 2.59
CA VAL A 58 -2.35 1.52 3.02
C VAL A 58 -1.74 2.79 3.63
N ASP A 59 -2.44 3.89 3.49
CA ASP A 59 -2.07 5.18 4.09
C ASP A 59 -2.58 5.31 5.54
N SER A 60 -2.35 6.49 6.11
CA SER A 60 -2.77 6.85 7.47
C SER A 60 -4.29 6.87 7.70
N LEU A 61 -5.08 6.91 6.64
CA LEU A 61 -6.55 6.87 6.69
C LEU A 61 -7.11 5.47 6.44
N GLY A 62 -6.25 4.49 6.14
CA GLY A 62 -6.65 3.14 5.77
C GLY A 62 -7.07 3.01 4.31
N ILE A 63 -6.72 3.99 3.47
CA ILE A 63 -6.94 3.97 2.02
C ILE A 63 -5.83 3.15 1.38
N ILE A 64 -6.20 2.27 0.47
CA ILE A 64 -5.25 1.43 -0.25
C ILE A 64 -4.55 2.26 -1.31
N ILE A 65 -3.23 2.31 -1.24
CA ILE A 65 -2.36 2.99 -2.21
C ILE A 65 -2.01 2.06 -3.36
N THR A 66 -1.73 0.79 -3.05
CA THR A 66 -1.41 -0.24 -4.05
C THR A 66 -1.54 -1.63 -3.43
N ALA A 67 -1.55 -2.65 -4.28
CA ALA A 67 -1.55 -4.06 -3.89
C ALA A 67 -0.63 -4.85 -4.81
N ASN A 68 -0.05 -5.95 -4.31
CA ASN A 68 0.68 -6.88 -5.17
C ASN A 68 -0.29 -7.78 -5.94
N GLU A 69 0.25 -8.51 -6.93
CA GLU A 69 -0.55 -9.41 -7.77
C GLU A 69 -1.30 -10.47 -6.96
N SER A 70 -0.67 -11.02 -5.92
CA SER A 70 -1.29 -11.98 -5.00
C SER A 70 -2.46 -11.39 -4.23
N GLY A 71 -2.34 -10.11 -3.79
CA GLY A 71 -3.42 -9.38 -3.12
C GLY A 71 -4.59 -9.14 -4.06
N LEU A 72 -4.34 -8.70 -5.28
CA LEU A 72 -5.38 -8.50 -6.30
C LEU A 72 -6.10 -9.80 -6.66
N LYS A 73 -5.35 -10.91 -6.83
CA LYS A 73 -5.94 -12.23 -7.06
C LYS A 73 -6.80 -12.70 -5.90
N MET A 74 -6.36 -12.51 -4.67
CA MET A 74 -7.14 -12.85 -3.48
C MET A 74 -8.45 -12.06 -3.41
N LEU A 75 -8.41 -10.77 -3.76
CA LEU A 75 -9.59 -9.90 -3.80
C LEU A 75 -10.49 -10.17 -5.00
N GLY A 76 -10.00 -10.85 -6.04
CA GLY A 76 -10.71 -11.02 -7.31
C GLY A 76 -10.97 -9.71 -8.05
N LYS A 77 -10.07 -8.73 -7.88
CA LYS A 77 -10.19 -7.36 -8.38
C LYS A 77 -8.93 -6.93 -9.10
N ASP A 78 -9.07 -5.95 -9.98
CA ASP A 78 -7.94 -5.22 -10.56
C ASP A 78 -7.48 -4.07 -9.65
N LEU A 79 -6.33 -3.49 -9.94
CA LEU A 79 -5.76 -2.43 -9.14
C LEU A 79 -6.64 -1.17 -9.12
N ASP A 80 -7.21 -0.80 -10.25
CA ASP A 80 -8.05 0.41 -10.39
C ASP A 80 -9.30 0.33 -9.49
N SER A 81 -9.81 -0.89 -9.26
CA SER A 81 -10.96 -1.14 -8.39
C SER A 81 -10.61 -1.20 -6.89
N VAL A 82 -9.33 -1.24 -6.56
CA VAL A 82 -8.83 -1.37 -5.17
C VAL A 82 -8.13 -0.11 -4.70
N GLU A 83 -7.36 0.53 -5.58
CA GLU A 83 -6.62 1.75 -5.30
C GLU A 83 -7.57 2.91 -4.97
N ASN A 84 -7.18 3.73 -4.01
CA ASN A 84 -7.98 4.84 -3.49
C ASN A 84 -9.29 4.44 -2.79
N HIS A 85 -9.47 3.16 -2.47
CA HIS A 85 -10.60 2.67 -1.68
C HIS A 85 -10.15 2.29 -0.26
N LEU A 86 -11.11 2.31 0.67
CA LEU A 86 -10.87 1.83 2.03
C LEU A 86 -10.77 0.30 2.05
N GLY A 87 -9.98 -0.24 2.97
CA GLY A 87 -9.77 -1.68 3.07
C GLY A 87 -11.07 -2.49 3.19
N GLY A 88 -12.07 -1.97 3.91
CA GLY A 88 -13.37 -2.63 4.03
C GLY A 88 -14.16 -2.71 2.72
N ASP A 89 -14.01 -1.71 1.83
CA ASP A 89 -14.66 -1.72 0.51
C ASP A 89 -13.96 -2.73 -0.42
N ALA A 90 -12.64 -2.75 -0.39
CA ALA A 90 -11.84 -3.70 -1.16
C ALA A 90 -12.09 -5.15 -0.75
N LEU A 91 -12.17 -5.41 0.57
CA LEU A 91 -12.45 -6.72 1.17
C LEU A 91 -13.94 -7.09 1.23
N GLU A 92 -14.83 -6.23 0.72
CA GLU A 92 -16.29 -6.42 0.68
C GLU A 92 -16.95 -6.62 2.06
N CYS A 93 -16.46 -5.91 3.06
CA CYS A 93 -17.03 -5.93 4.40
C CYS A 93 -18.50 -5.50 4.38
N SER A 94 -19.40 -6.30 4.96
CA SER A 94 -20.83 -5.99 5.03
C SER A 94 -21.09 -4.64 5.72
N TYR A 95 -20.29 -4.30 6.71
CA TYR A 95 -20.41 -3.03 7.44
C TYR A 95 -19.90 -1.82 6.66
N ALA A 96 -19.01 -2.02 5.67
CA ALA A 96 -18.57 -0.93 4.79
C ALA A 96 -19.69 -0.42 3.87
N LYS A 97 -20.71 -1.26 3.62
CA LYS A 97 -21.89 -0.91 2.81
C LYS A 97 -22.96 -0.13 3.57
N LEU A 98 -22.79 0.07 4.88
CA LEU A 98 -23.68 0.91 5.67
C LEU A 98 -23.47 2.40 5.32
N PRO A 99 -24.46 3.28 5.56
CA PRO A 99 -24.39 4.70 5.17
C PRO A 99 -23.15 5.44 5.69
N GLU A 100 -22.64 5.07 6.86
CA GLU A 100 -21.46 5.67 7.48
C GLU A 100 -20.16 5.26 6.77
N GLY A 101 -20.16 4.10 6.12
CA GLY A 101 -19.00 3.54 5.42
C GLY A 101 -17.96 2.90 6.32
N CYS A 102 -16.92 2.34 5.69
CA CYS A 102 -15.80 1.71 6.40
C CYS A 102 -15.11 2.67 7.37
N GLY A 103 -14.80 2.19 8.56
CA GLY A 103 -14.10 2.94 9.60
C GLY A 103 -14.97 3.83 10.49
N LYS A 104 -16.24 4.02 10.14
CA LYS A 104 -17.13 4.97 10.83
C LYS A 104 -18.33 4.30 11.55
N THR A 105 -18.63 3.05 11.24
CA THR A 105 -19.72 2.32 11.90
C THR A 105 -19.32 1.88 13.30
N GLU A 106 -20.31 1.60 14.17
CA GLU A 106 -20.09 1.03 15.50
C GLU A 106 -19.27 -0.28 15.44
N HIS A 107 -19.49 -1.09 14.42
CA HIS A 107 -18.76 -2.35 14.19
C HIS A 107 -17.27 -2.13 13.91
N CYS A 108 -16.89 -0.97 13.39
CA CYS A 108 -15.49 -0.65 13.12
C CYS A 108 -14.67 -0.40 14.40
N LYS A 109 -15.29 -0.12 15.55
CA LYS A 109 -14.62 0.02 16.84
C LYS A 109 -13.96 -1.27 17.30
N THR A 110 -14.54 -2.41 16.95
CA THR A 110 -14.02 -3.75 17.27
C THR A 110 -13.35 -4.44 16.09
N CYS A 111 -13.19 -3.77 14.97
CA CYS A 111 -12.55 -4.32 13.79
C CYS A 111 -11.05 -4.55 14.04
N ALA A 112 -10.62 -5.82 14.07
CA ALA A 112 -9.23 -6.19 14.33
C ALA A 112 -8.29 -5.61 13.26
N ILE A 113 -8.67 -5.64 11.97
CA ILE A 113 -7.86 -5.08 10.88
C ILE A 113 -7.60 -3.60 11.14
N ARG A 114 -8.66 -2.81 11.37
CA ARG A 114 -8.55 -1.38 11.62
C ARG A 114 -7.71 -1.08 12.87
N ASN A 115 -7.97 -1.78 13.97
CA ASN A 115 -7.28 -1.53 15.24
C ASN A 115 -5.79 -1.82 15.14
N VAL A 116 -5.40 -2.92 14.47
CA VAL A 116 -4.00 -3.28 14.23
C VAL A 116 -3.32 -2.27 13.30
N LEU A 117 -3.98 -1.83 12.22
CA LEU A 117 -3.45 -0.80 11.32
C LEU A 117 -3.22 0.52 12.07
N MET A 118 -4.20 0.98 12.84
CA MET A 118 -4.09 2.24 13.59
C MET A 118 -3.01 2.19 14.67
N ASP A 119 -2.84 1.06 15.35
CA ASP A 119 -1.78 0.90 16.35
C ASP A 119 -0.40 0.84 15.68
N THR A 120 -0.28 0.11 14.56
CA THR A 120 0.96 0.09 13.76
C THR A 120 1.35 1.50 13.30
N LEU A 121 0.39 2.28 12.82
CA LEU A 121 0.64 3.65 12.38
C LEU A 121 1.09 4.56 13.54
N THR A 122 0.33 4.53 14.64
CA THR A 122 0.50 5.47 15.77
C THR A 122 1.75 5.15 16.58
N HIS A 123 1.98 3.88 16.88
CA HIS A 123 3.04 3.44 17.78
C HIS A 123 4.22 2.75 17.08
N GLY A 124 4.13 2.50 15.77
CA GLY A 124 5.17 1.80 15.00
C GLY A 124 5.30 0.32 15.34
N ARG A 125 4.31 -0.28 16.00
CA ARG A 125 4.34 -1.70 16.36
C ARG A 125 4.05 -2.56 15.14
N SER A 126 4.89 -3.56 14.90
CA SER A 126 4.62 -4.58 13.90
C SER A 126 3.80 -5.72 14.53
N TYR A 127 2.84 -6.21 13.76
CA TYR A 127 2.00 -7.34 14.16
C TYR A 127 2.23 -8.53 13.24
N LYS A 128 2.11 -9.73 13.78
CA LYS A 128 2.27 -10.98 13.01
C LYS A 128 1.11 -11.94 13.29
N LYS A 129 0.46 -12.38 12.22
CA LYS A 129 -0.60 -13.40 12.25
C LYS A 129 -1.72 -13.12 13.25
N VAL A 130 -2.15 -11.86 13.32
CA VAL A 130 -3.30 -11.49 14.15
C VAL A 130 -4.58 -11.99 13.49
N PRO A 131 -5.43 -12.74 14.21
CA PRO A 131 -6.72 -13.16 13.65
C PRO A 131 -7.66 -11.96 13.52
N ALA A 132 -8.27 -11.83 12.37
CA ALA A 132 -9.28 -10.82 12.08
C ALA A 132 -10.50 -11.48 11.43
N TYR A 133 -11.69 -11.11 11.88
CA TYR A 133 -12.92 -11.67 11.38
C TYR A 133 -13.68 -10.60 10.61
N GLN A 134 -14.14 -10.96 9.43
CA GLN A 134 -14.90 -10.05 8.58
C GLN A 134 -16.17 -10.69 8.09
N LYS A 135 -17.27 -9.97 8.24
CA LYS A 135 -18.57 -10.36 7.72
C LYS A 135 -18.70 -9.88 6.29
N ILE A 136 -19.05 -10.79 5.39
CA ILE A 136 -19.31 -10.50 3.98
C ILE A 136 -20.71 -10.97 3.59
N ASN A 137 -21.33 -10.28 2.65
CA ASN A 137 -22.58 -10.70 2.03
C ASN A 137 -22.29 -11.51 0.77
N THR A 138 -22.86 -12.71 0.70
CA THR A 138 -22.77 -13.56 -0.49
C THR A 138 -24.20 -13.79 -1.05
N PRO A 139 -24.33 -14.27 -2.30
CA PRO A 139 -25.64 -14.62 -2.86
C PRO A 139 -26.42 -15.66 -2.04
N THR A 140 -25.70 -16.48 -1.25
CA THR A 140 -26.25 -17.54 -0.40
C THR A 140 -26.47 -17.10 1.05
N GLY A 141 -26.22 -15.84 1.39
CA GLY A 141 -26.38 -15.29 2.73
C GLY A 141 -25.09 -14.67 3.29
N GLU A 142 -25.12 -14.32 4.57
CA GLU A 142 -23.96 -13.75 5.25
C GLU A 142 -22.95 -14.84 5.61
N ARG A 143 -21.67 -14.53 5.44
CA ARG A 143 -20.56 -15.41 5.85
C ARG A 143 -19.54 -14.62 6.66
N ILE A 144 -18.85 -15.28 7.57
CA ILE A 144 -17.70 -14.73 8.28
C ILE A 144 -16.45 -15.38 7.71
N ILE A 145 -15.52 -14.53 7.27
CA ILE A 145 -14.20 -14.94 6.83
C ILE A 145 -13.22 -14.58 7.93
N ARG A 146 -12.31 -15.50 8.25
CA ARG A 146 -11.19 -15.25 9.14
C ARG A 146 -9.94 -15.02 8.32
N PHE A 147 -9.29 -13.89 8.55
CA PHE A 147 -7.97 -13.57 8.04
C PHE A 147 -6.94 -13.67 9.15
N PHE A 148 -5.72 -14.07 8.80
CA PHE A 148 -4.55 -13.85 9.63
C PHE A 148 -3.74 -12.74 8.99
N ILE A 149 -3.53 -11.63 9.70
CA ILE A 149 -2.90 -10.44 9.17
C ILE A 149 -1.59 -10.11 9.89
N SER A 150 -0.65 -9.58 9.13
CA SER A 150 0.59 -9.00 9.63
C SER A 150 0.73 -7.58 9.14
N THR A 151 1.25 -6.69 9.98
CA THR A 151 1.44 -5.28 9.62
C THR A 151 2.85 -4.81 9.95
N GLU A 152 3.36 -3.91 9.11
CA GLU A 152 4.64 -3.27 9.30
C GLU A 152 4.55 -1.81 8.85
N LYS A 153 5.10 -0.89 9.65
CA LYS A 153 5.13 0.54 9.33
C LYS A 153 6.25 0.85 8.36
N MET A 154 5.93 1.57 7.30
CA MET A 154 6.86 2.04 6.28
C MET A 154 6.70 3.56 6.10
N GLY A 155 7.39 4.35 6.91
CA GLY A 155 7.19 5.80 6.95
C GLY A 155 5.77 6.17 7.38
N GLU A 156 5.04 6.87 6.53
CA GLU A 156 3.63 7.24 6.75
C GLU A 156 2.63 6.20 6.22
N GLN A 157 3.13 5.08 5.71
CA GLN A 157 2.35 4.00 5.14
C GLN A 157 2.48 2.73 5.97
N ILE A 158 1.57 1.79 5.75
CA ILE A 158 1.57 0.48 6.40
C ILE A 158 1.54 -0.58 5.32
N LEU A 159 2.45 -1.53 5.43
CA LEU A 159 2.36 -2.80 4.71
C LEU A 159 1.41 -3.71 5.50
N LEU A 160 0.29 -4.05 4.90
CA LEU A 160 -0.66 -5.04 5.39
C LEU A 160 -0.48 -6.32 4.57
N ARG A 161 -0.05 -7.40 5.20
CA ARG A 161 0.04 -8.71 4.61
C ARG A 161 -1.07 -9.59 5.14
N ILE A 162 -1.68 -10.38 4.26
CA ILE A 162 -2.65 -11.39 4.61
C ILE A 162 -1.93 -12.74 4.55
N ASP A 163 -1.65 -13.32 5.72
CA ASP A 163 -0.84 -14.53 5.87
C ASP A 163 -1.65 -15.79 5.56
N ASP A 164 -2.95 -15.76 5.85
CA ASP A 164 -3.87 -16.88 5.60
C ASP A 164 -5.33 -16.39 5.59
N VAL A 165 -6.17 -17.12 4.87
CA VAL A 165 -7.61 -16.88 4.77
C VAL A 165 -8.36 -18.18 5.03
N ASP A 166 -9.25 -18.19 6.01
CA ASP A 166 -10.14 -19.32 6.30
C ASP A 166 -11.60 -18.89 6.09
N ASP A 167 -12.19 -19.36 5.02
CA ASP A 167 -13.58 -19.08 4.63
C ASP A 167 -14.61 -20.07 5.22
N ARG A 168 -14.13 -21.06 6.00
CA ARG A 168 -14.93 -22.14 6.57
C ARG A 168 -15.48 -21.83 7.96
N VAL A 169 -15.32 -20.60 8.44
CA VAL A 169 -15.85 -20.21 9.76
C VAL A 169 -17.37 -20.10 9.66
N THR A 170 -18.04 -21.16 10.05
CA THR A 170 -19.50 -21.16 10.27
C THR A 170 -19.76 -20.69 11.70
N VAL A 171 -20.62 -19.71 11.87
CA VAL A 171 -21.13 -19.25 13.17
C VAL A 171 -22.39 -20.04 13.51
#